data_8641bd32b019c04d852620461abaa282
#
_entry.id   8641bd32b019c04d852620461abaa282
#
_cell.length_a   1.000
_cell.length_b   1.000
_cell.length_c   1.000
_cell.angle_alpha   90.00
_cell.angle_beta   90.00
_cell.angle_gamma   90.00
#
_symmetry.space_group_name_H-M   'P 1'
#
loop_
_entity.id
_entity.type
_entity.pdbx_description
1 polymer ?
#
loop_
_entity_poly.entity_id
_entity_poly.type
_entity_poly.pdbx_seq_one_letter_code
_entity_poly.pdbx_strand_id
1 'polypeptide(L)'
;MPSQVNQQLALINAGSNVTIEVCTPAGQRKKFRSVYIGCLPQEYVMVQFPESQKLGGFSHYISQGTSITVRGLIEGREGAVIAFMSTISQTVLIPSRIMVLDYPNQITLQHLRSSIRIDTELVAKIKIDNKFWQTTITDLSVNGCHLDIIEGESLVLTENKAVEIIFENYPRLEGLNIIANICNIKNQIQGVSFGVKFSDLSKDPISKLLHHIIMVD
;
A
#
# COMPACT_ATOMS: atom_id res chain seq x y z
N MET A 1 -24.07 -18.39 -0.95
CA MET A 1 -22.88 -17.64 -1.43
C MET A 1 -22.35 -16.80 -0.28
N PRO A 2 -21.05 -16.68 -0.08
CA PRO A 2 -20.53 -15.79 0.95
C PRO A 2 -20.97 -14.34 0.65
N SER A 3 -21.35 -13.59 1.71
CA SER A 3 -21.74 -12.20 1.55
C SER A 3 -20.58 -11.37 1.02
N GLN A 4 -20.86 -10.23 0.36
CA GLN A 4 -19.82 -9.31 -0.13
C GLN A 4 -18.87 -8.88 1.00
N VAL A 5 -19.40 -8.67 2.20
CA VAL A 5 -18.62 -8.34 3.41
C VAL A 5 -17.60 -9.44 3.75
N ASN A 6 -18.00 -10.72 3.68
CA ASN A 6 -17.09 -11.84 3.91
C ASN A 6 -15.94 -11.87 2.91
N GLN A 7 -16.23 -11.63 1.63
CA GLN A 7 -15.21 -11.58 0.58
C GLN A 7 -14.23 -10.43 0.80
N GLN A 8 -14.72 -9.27 1.21
CA GLN A 8 -13.89 -8.09 1.44
C GLN A 8 -13.03 -8.23 2.71
N LEU A 9 -13.57 -8.78 3.81
CA LEU A 9 -12.79 -9.05 5.03
C LEU A 9 -11.69 -10.09 4.80
N ALA A 10 -11.93 -11.08 3.95
CA ALA A 10 -10.95 -12.10 3.58
C ALA A 10 -9.71 -11.53 2.85
N LEU A 11 -9.78 -10.29 2.35
CA LEU A 11 -8.63 -9.60 1.74
C LEU A 11 -7.65 -9.05 2.78
N ILE A 12 -8.03 -8.96 4.05
CA ILE A 12 -7.13 -8.50 5.12
C ILE A 12 -6.42 -9.73 5.70
N ASN A 13 -5.12 -9.78 5.58
CA ASN A 13 -4.33 -10.85 6.19
C ASN A 13 -4.26 -10.68 7.71
N ALA A 14 -4.37 -11.79 8.45
CA ALA A 14 -4.09 -11.79 9.88
C ALA A 14 -2.66 -11.29 10.14
N GLY A 15 -2.48 -10.43 11.15
CA GLY A 15 -1.22 -9.76 11.43
C GLY A 15 -1.03 -8.42 10.72
N SER A 16 -1.92 -8.04 9.79
CA SER A 16 -1.85 -6.74 9.10
C SER A 16 -2.09 -5.58 10.05
N ASN A 17 -1.35 -4.49 9.84
CA ASN A 17 -1.57 -3.24 10.55
C ASN A 17 -2.91 -2.62 10.14
N VAL A 18 -3.70 -2.25 11.13
CA VAL A 18 -4.94 -1.49 10.95
C VAL A 18 -4.93 -0.23 11.82
N THR A 19 -5.72 0.73 11.45
CA THR A 19 -5.95 1.96 12.22
C THR A 19 -7.37 1.94 12.76
N ILE A 20 -7.50 2.18 14.06
CA ILE A 20 -8.78 2.34 14.73
C ILE A 20 -9.01 3.84 14.97
N GLU A 21 -10.10 4.37 14.50
CA GLU A 21 -10.52 5.76 14.77
C GLU A 21 -11.66 5.75 15.77
N VAL A 22 -11.43 6.44 16.87
CA VAL A 22 -12.42 6.64 17.96
C VAL A 22 -12.89 8.08 17.92
N CYS A 23 -14.20 8.29 18.02
CA CYS A 23 -14.81 9.60 18.11
C CYS A 23 -15.42 9.78 19.50
N THR A 24 -15.08 10.87 20.20
CA THR A 24 -15.70 11.21 21.48
C THR A 24 -17.09 11.84 21.25
N PRO A 25 -17.96 11.86 22.27
CA PRO A 25 -19.26 12.57 22.19
C PRO A 25 -19.12 14.07 21.84
N ALA A 26 -17.98 14.69 22.20
CA ALA A 26 -17.67 16.07 21.84
C ALA A 26 -17.12 16.24 20.40
N GLY A 27 -17.12 15.17 19.58
CA GLY A 27 -16.69 15.20 18.19
C GLY A 27 -15.18 15.14 17.98
N GLN A 28 -14.38 15.00 19.01
CA GLN A 28 -12.94 14.81 18.88
C GLN A 28 -12.64 13.43 18.31
N ARG A 29 -11.75 13.35 17.33
CA ARG A 29 -11.35 12.10 16.68
C ARG A 29 -9.87 11.83 16.92
N LYS A 30 -9.54 10.58 17.23
CA LYS A 30 -8.16 10.15 17.35
C LYS A 30 -7.98 8.76 16.73
N LYS A 31 -6.84 8.59 16.07
CA LYS A 31 -6.46 7.35 15.38
C LYS A 31 -5.40 6.62 16.18
N PHE A 32 -5.56 5.32 16.32
CA PHE A 32 -4.63 4.43 17.01
C PHE A 32 -4.23 3.29 16.10
N ARG A 33 -2.96 2.90 16.13
CA ARG A 33 -2.49 1.69 15.47
C ARG A 33 -2.99 0.46 16.23
N SER A 34 -3.34 -0.55 15.49
CA SER A 34 -3.75 -1.86 15.96
C SER A 34 -3.34 -2.92 14.94
N VAL A 35 -3.60 -4.18 15.24
CA VAL A 35 -3.33 -5.31 14.37
C VAL A 35 -4.63 -6.08 14.16
N TYR A 36 -4.94 -6.40 12.93
CA TYR A 36 -6.04 -7.29 12.58
C TYR A 36 -5.66 -8.74 12.94
N ILE A 37 -6.46 -9.39 13.76
CA ILE A 37 -6.21 -10.76 14.21
C ILE A 37 -6.97 -11.75 13.32
N GLY A 38 -8.20 -11.41 12.95
CA GLY A 38 -9.07 -12.24 12.11
C GLY A 38 -10.54 -11.94 12.32
N CYS A 39 -11.39 -12.74 11.70
CA CYS A 39 -12.83 -12.66 11.87
C CYS A 39 -13.46 -14.06 11.85
N LEU A 40 -14.59 -14.20 12.55
CA LEU A 40 -15.52 -15.28 12.33
C LEU A 40 -16.69 -14.71 11.51
N PRO A 41 -16.88 -15.20 10.26
CA PRO A 41 -17.87 -14.65 9.34
C PRO A 41 -19.28 -14.57 9.95
N GLN A 42 -19.91 -13.41 9.83
CA GLN A 42 -21.24 -13.07 10.33
C GLN A 42 -21.36 -13.02 11.85
N GLU A 43 -20.30 -13.23 12.61
CA GLU A 43 -20.31 -13.19 14.07
C GLU A 43 -19.50 -12.02 14.60
N TYR A 44 -18.18 -11.96 14.37
CA TYR A 44 -17.33 -10.91 14.91
C TYR A 44 -16.02 -10.71 14.15
N VAL A 45 -15.39 -9.58 14.44
CA VAL A 45 -14.02 -9.25 14.01
C VAL A 45 -13.14 -9.06 15.25
N MET A 46 -11.89 -9.52 15.20
CA MET A 46 -10.92 -9.35 16.28
C MET A 46 -9.77 -8.45 15.84
N VAL A 47 -9.44 -7.49 16.70
CA VAL A 47 -8.27 -6.61 16.54
C VAL A 47 -7.55 -6.47 17.87
N GLN A 48 -6.23 -6.26 17.83
CA GLN A 48 -5.46 -6.01 19.03
C GLN A 48 -5.91 -4.72 19.70
N PHE A 49 -5.94 -4.69 21.03
CA PHE A 49 -6.20 -3.44 21.76
C PHE A 49 -5.01 -2.49 21.55
N PRO A 50 -5.24 -1.19 21.26
CA PRO A 50 -4.15 -0.23 21.09
C PRO A 50 -3.29 -0.11 22.36
N GLU A 51 -2.02 0.24 22.18
CA GLU A 51 -1.09 0.44 23.29
C GLU A 51 -1.63 1.45 24.31
N SER A 52 -1.81 1.02 25.56
CA SER A 52 -2.43 1.82 26.61
C SER A 52 -1.73 3.17 26.84
N GLN A 53 -0.39 3.20 26.68
CA GLN A 53 0.41 4.41 26.81
C GLN A 53 0.07 5.50 25.78
N LYS A 54 -0.41 5.12 24.60
CA LYS A 54 -0.75 6.05 23.50
C LYS A 54 -2.19 6.57 23.59
N LEU A 55 -3.03 5.97 24.44
CA LEU A 55 -4.44 6.30 24.53
C LEU A 55 -4.68 7.65 25.23
N GLY A 56 -3.95 7.93 26.33
CA GLY A 56 -4.20 9.11 27.15
C GLY A 56 -5.67 9.17 27.60
N GLY A 57 -6.28 10.34 27.52
CA GLY A 57 -7.69 10.55 27.88
C GLY A 57 -8.71 9.78 27.02
N PHE A 58 -8.30 9.20 25.88
CA PHE A 58 -9.18 8.40 25.04
C PHE A 58 -9.40 6.97 25.56
N SER A 59 -8.68 6.53 26.60
CA SER A 59 -8.85 5.20 27.18
C SER A 59 -10.27 4.92 27.65
N HIS A 60 -10.97 5.93 28.16
CA HIS A 60 -12.36 5.82 28.64
C HIS A 60 -13.38 5.66 27.50
N TYR A 61 -12.99 6.03 26.28
CA TYR A 61 -13.85 5.94 25.09
C TYR A 61 -13.63 4.63 24.31
N ILE A 62 -12.70 3.76 24.73
CA ILE A 62 -12.49 2.44 24.13
C ILE A 62 -13.08 1.40 25.08
N SER A 63 -14.39 1.34 25.13
CA SER A 63 -15.17 0.45 26.01
C SER A 63 -16.26 -0.26 25.21
N GLN A 64 -16.87 -1.26 25.82
CA GLN A 64 -18.01 -1.97 25.26
C GLN A 64 -19.11 -0.99 24.85
N GLY A 65 -19.70 -1.19 23.68
CA GLY A 65 -20.74 -0.34 23.11
C GLY A 65 -20.21 0.87 22.33
N THR A 66 -18.90 1.14 22.36
CA THR A 66 -18.32 2.25 21.58
C THR A 66 -18.24 1.91 20.09
N SER A 67 -18.77 2.79 19.27
CA SER A 67 -18.62 2.71 17.81
C SER A 67 -17.25 3.21 17.38
N ILE A 68 -16.57 2.44 16.55
CA ILE A 68 -15.23 2.75 16.00
C ILE A 68 -15.21 2.56 14.50
N THR A 69 -14.28 3.24 13.84
CA THR A 69 -13.98 2.98 12.43
C THR A 69 -12.64 2.27 12.33
N VAL A 70 -12.62 1.12 11.67
CA VAL A 70 -11.41 0.37 11.37
C VAL A 70 -11.01 0.65 9.94
N ARG A 71 -9.71 0.95 9.70
CA ARG A 71 -9.12 1.09 8.37
C ARG A 71 -7.90 0.21 8.27
N GLY A 72 -7.82 -0.58 7.20
CA GLY A 72 -6.69 -1.43 6.88
C GLY A 72 -6.18 -1.16 5.47
N LEU A 73 -4.92 -1.51 5.23
CA LEU A 73 -4.33 -1.54 3.90
C LEU A 73 -4.36 -2.99 3.42
N ILE A 74 -4.96 -3.21 2.27
CA ILE A 74 -4.86 -4.47 1.54
C ILE A 74 -3.63 -4.35 0.65
N GLU A 75 -2.61 -5.15 0.96
CA GLU A 75 -1.41 -5.24 0.16
C GLU A 75 -1.66 -6.12 -1.06
N GLY A 76 -0.98 -5.83 -2.16
CA GLY A 76 -1.10 -6.56 -3.42
C GLY A 76 -0.99 -5.65 -4.63
N ARG A 77 -1.13 -6.24 -5.82
CA ARG A 77 -0.92 -5.56 -7.11
C ARG A 77 -1.75 -4.29 -7.28
N GLU A 78 -2.97 -4.25 -6.76
CA GLU A 78 -3.86 -3.09 -6.87
C GLU A 78 -3.75 -2.15 -5.68
N GLY A 79 -3.43 -2.67 -4.49
CA GLY A 79 -3.44 -1.92 -3.23
C GLY A 79 -4.78 -1.23 -2.97
N ALA A 80 -5.39 -1.48 -1.84
CA ALA A 80 -6.66 -0.85 -1.49
C ALA A 80 -6.71 -0.51 0.00
N VAL A 81 -7.45 0.54 0.33
CA VAL A 81 -7.85 0.81 1.71
C VAL A 81 -9.23 0.20 1.92
N ILE A 82 -9.32 -0.64 2.93
CA ILE A 82 -10.60 -1.13 3.44
C ILE A 82 -10.97 -0.31 4.67
N ALA A 83 -12.24 0.08 4.76
CA ALA A 83 -12.77 0.78 5.91
C ALA A 83 -14.16 0.26 6.27
N PHE A 84 -14.40 0.06 7.57
CA PHE A 84 -15.72 -0.29 8.09
C PHE A 84 -15.95 0.30 9.46
N MET A 85 -17.21 0.54 9.78
CA MET A 85 -17.66 0.89 11.11
C MET A 85 -18.10 -0.37 11.84
N SER A 86 -17.80 -0.43 13.12
CA SER A 86 -18.22 -1.52 13.99
C SER A 86 -18.30 -1.02 15.44
N THR A 87 -18.93 -1.82 16.31
CA THR A 87 -19.07 -1.54 17.74
C THR A 87 -18.18 -2.50 18.53
N ILE A 88 -17.54 -2.02 19.57
CA ILE A 88 -16.79 -2.88 20.49
C ILE A 88 -17.78 -3.73 21.28
N SER A 89 -17.85 -5.02 20.98
CA SER A 89 -18.71 -5.96 21.69
C SER A 89 -18.13 -6.30 23.05
N GLN A 90 -16.83 -6.58 23.12
CA GLN A 90 -16.13 -6.84 24.39
C GLN A 90 -14.62 -6.68 24.22
N THR A 91 -13.93 -6.65 25.35
CA THR A 91 -12.47 -6.71 25.41
C THR A 91 -12.06 -7.91 26.25
N VAL A 92 -11.18 -8.75 25.70
CA VAL A 92 -10.63 -9.94 26.38
C VAL A 92 -9.13 -9.79 26.62
N LEU A 93 -8.61 -10.45 27.64
CA LEU A 93 -7.20 -10.38 28.05
C LEU A 93 -6.60 -11.80 28.06
N ILE A 94 -6.33 -12.36 26.88
CA ILE A 94 -5.74 -13.70 26.73
C ILE A 94 -5.03 -13.77 25.37
N PRO A 95 -3.74 -13.98 25.30
CA PRO A 95 -2.65 -13.65 26.25
C PRO A 95 -2.36 -12.15 26.30
N SER A 96 -2.86 -11.39 25.34
CA SER A 96 -2.80 -9.93 25.24
C SER A 96 -4.21 -9.37 25.18
N ARG A 97 -4.33 -8.05 25.35
CA ARG A 97 -5.63 -7.40 25.30
C ARG A 97 -6.14 -7.32 23.87
N ILE A 98 -7.31 -7.91 23.60
CA ILE A 98 -7.94 -8.01 22.28
C ILE A 98 -9.32 -7.37 22.35
N MET A 99 -9.69 -6.59 21.32
CA MET A 99 -11.06 -6.12 21.14
C MET A 99 -11.79 -7.06 20.18
N VAL A 100 -12.95 -7.51 20.62
CA VAL A 100 -13.93 -8.19 19.79
C VAL A 100 -14.93 -7.16 19.34
N LEU A 101 -15.09 -7.04 18.04
CA LEU A 101 -15.97 -6.08 17.37
C LEU A 101 -17.14 -6.82 16.76
N ASP A 102 -18.30 -6.20 16.76
CA ASP A 102 -19.46 -6.72 16.03
C ASP A 102 -19.10 -6.89 14.55
N TYR A 103 -19.73 -7.87 13.90
CA TYR A 103 -19.50 -8.06 12.47
C TYR A 103 -20.05 -6.86 11.69
N PRO A 104 -19.26 -6.24 10.79
CA PRO A 104 -19.71 -5.05 10.10
C PRO A 104 -20.81 -5.36 9.08
N ASN A 105 -21.80 -4.48 8.99
CA ASN A 105 -22.88 -4.60 8.01
C ASN A 105 -22.44 -4.16 6.61
N GLN A 106 -21.48 -3.25 6.54
CA GLN A 106 -20.99 -2.67 5.29
C GLN A 106 -19.50 -2.38 5.38
N ILE A 107 -18.81 -2.58 4.25
CA ILE A 107 -17.40 -2.29 4.07
C ILE A 107 -17.24 -1.38 2.85
N THR A 108 -16.41 -0.36 3.00
CA THR A 108 -15.94 0.47 1.90
C THR A 108 -14.56 0.01 1.47
N LEU A 109 -14.40 -0.27 0.18
CA LEU A 109 -13.14 -0.59 -0.45
C LEU A 109 -12.76 0.55 -1.39
N GLN A 110 -11.61 1.17 -1.16
CA GLN A 110 -11.08 2.23 -2.01
C GLN A 110 -9.75 1.79 -2.61
N HIS A 111 -9.73 1.52 -3.90
CA HIS A 111 -8.50 1.24 -4.62
C HIS A 111 -7.57 2.46 -4.61
N LEU A 112 -6.31 2.24 -4.23
CA LEU A 112 -5.31 3.30 -4.15
C LEU A 112 -4.64 3.57 -5.48
N ARG A 113 -4.71 2.60 -6.40
CA ARG A 113 -4.02 2.63 -7.69
C ARG A 113 -5.02 2.60 -8.82
N SER A 114 -4.76 3.43 -9.82
CA SER A 114 -5.56 3.49 -11.05
C SER A 114 -5.12 2.43 -12.08
N SER A 115 -4.04 1.69 -11.81
CA SER A 115 -3.51 0.65 -12.70
C SER A 115 -2.86 -0.48 -11.91
N ILE A 116 -2.97 -1.67 -12.47
CA ILE A 116 -2.31 -2.88 -11.95
C ILE A 116 -0.80 -2.71 -12.06
N ARG A 117 -0.06 -3.18 -11.08
CA ARG A 117 1.40 -3.30 -11.10
C ARG A 117 1.79 -4.75 -11.22
N ILE A 118 2.81 -5.01 -12.00
CA ILE A 118 3.39 -6.33 -12.21
C ILE A 118 4.78 -6.31 -11.60
N ASP A 119 5.08 -7.29 -10.76
CA ASP A 119 6.42 -7.48 -10.23
C ASP A 119 7.34 -7.91 -11.39
N THR A 120 8.51 -7.29 -11.48
CA THR A 120 9.46 -7.50 -12.58
C THR A 120 10.90 -7.45 -12.06
N GLU A 121 11.84 -7.97 -12.86
CA GLU A 121 13.27 -7.79 -12.67
C GLU A 121 13.91 -7.32 -13.98
N LEU A 122 13.48 -6.17 -14.48
CA LEU A 122 13.94 -5.65 -15.76
C LEU A 122 15.18 -4.77 -15.57
N VAL A 123 16.26 -5.10 -16.26
CA VAL A 123 17.45 -4.26 -16.28
C VAL A 123 17.23 -3.09 -17.23
N ALA A 124 17.52 -1.89 -16.74
CA ALA A 124 17.41 -0.65 -17.50
C ALA A 124 18.53 0.31 -17.14
N LYS A 125 18.69 1.37 -17.92
CA LYS A 125 19.49 2.54 -17.57
C LYS A 125 18.59 3.71 -17.24
N ILE A 126 18.99 4.51 -16.28
CA ILE A 126 18.33 5.77 -15.96
C ILE A 126 19.32 6.92 -16.07
N LYS A 127 18.89 7.99 -16.72
CA LYS A 127 19.66 9.22 -16.82
C LYS A 127 19.13 10.23 -15.80
N ILE A 128 20.04 10.66 -14.92
CA ILE A 128 19.78 11.63 -13.86
C ILE A 128 20.91 12.68 -13.92
N ASP A 129 20.60 13.95 -14.12
CA ASP A 129 21.59 15.04 -14.21
C ASP A 129 22.75 14.76 -15.19
N ASN A 130 22.44 14.32 -16.40
CA ASN A 130 23.41 13.97 -17.42
C ASN A 130 24.35 12.77 -17.10
N LYS A 131 24.11 12.03 -16.01
CA LYS A 131 24.78 10.78 -15.69
C LYS A 131 23.85 9.61 -15.89
N PHE A 132 24.41 8.49 -16.36
CA PHE A 132 23.69 7.24 -16.51
C PHE A 132 23.98 6.31 -15.34
N TRP A 133 22.93 5.67 -14.84
CA TRP A 133 22.99 4.71 -13.75
C TRP A 133 22.33 3.41 -14.21
N GLN A 134 22.96 2.28 -13.87
CA GLN A 134 22.32 0.98 -14.03
C GLN A 134 21.21 0.85 -12.98
N THR A 135 20.04 0.35 -13.38
CA THR A 135 18.92 0.19 -12.48
C THR A 135 18.16 -1.09 -12.77
N THR A 136 17.49 -1.62 -11.75
CA THR A 136 16.54 -2.72 -11.87
C THR A 136 15.14 -2.18 -11.65
N ILE A 137 14.22 -2.46 -12.55
CA ILE A 137 12.80 -2.15 -12.41
C ILE A 137 12.15 -3.33 -11.68
N THR A 138 11.71 -3.11 -10.45
CA THR A 138 11.16 -4.14 -9.56
C THR A 138 9.65 -4.24 -9.60
N ASP A 139 8.96 -3.18 -9.99
CA ASP A 139 7.54 -3.20 -10.35
C ASP A 139 7.28 -2.29 -11.55
N LEU A 140 6.31 -2.64 -12.37
CA LEU A 140 5.92 -1.88 -13.56
C LEU A 140 4.41 -1.81 -13.72
N SER A 141 3.91 -0.63 -14.07
CA SER A 141 2.52 -0.38 -14.45
C SER A 141 2.45 0.58 -15.65
N VAL A 142 1.28 0.78 -16.23
CA VAL A 142 1.11 1.77 -17.33
C VAL A 142 1.41 3.21 -16.92
N ASN A 143 1.37 3.52 -15.62
CA ASN A 143 1.54 4.88 -15.10
C ASN A 143 2.90 5.15 -14.47
N GLY A 144 3.72 4.13 -14.21
CA GLY A 144 5.00 4.29 -13.54
C GLY A 144 5.65 2.97 -13.16
N CYS A 145 6.84 3.03 -12.60
CA CYS A 145 7.59 1.88 -12.12
C CYS A 145 8.34 2.18 -10.83
N HIS A 146 8.84 1.14 -10.20
CA HIS A 146 9.77 1.22 -9.07
C HIS A 146 11.16 0.80 -9.52
N LEU A 147 12.17 1.53 -9.08
CA LEU A 147 13.55 1.42 -9.55
C LEU A 147 14.49 1.26 -8.36
N ASP A 148 15.43 0.34 -8.49
CA ASP A 148 16.50 0.12 -7.53
C ASP A 148 17.87 0.35 -8.19
N ILE A 149 18.69 1.23 -7.58
CA ILE A 149 20.08 1.49 -7.98
C ILE A 149 20.98 1.03 -6.84
N ILE A 150 21.75 -0.02 -7.05
CA ILE A 150 22.58 -0.65 -6.00
C ILE A 150 23.76 0.24 -5.60
N GLU A 151 24.44 0.90 -6.52
CA GLU A 151 25.62 1.75 -6.25
C GLU A 151 25.28 3.25 -6.23
N GLY A 152 24.07 3.58 -5.78
CA GLY A 152 23.53 4.95 -5.79
C GLY A 152 23.77 5.79 -4.54
N GLU A 153 24.72 5.43 -3.68
CA GLU A 153 24.95 6.11 -2.38
C GLU A 153 25.28 7.61 -2.49
N SER A 154 25.93 8.00 -3.60
CA SER A 154 26.26 9.41 -3.89
C SER A 154 25.15 10.14 -4.65
N LEU A 155 24.03 9.48 -4.93
CA LEU A 155 22.96 10.02 -5.76
C LEU A 155 21.99 10.86 -4.91
N VAL A 156 21.99 12.16 -5.12
CA VAL A 156 21.03 13.06 -4.49
C VAL A 156 19.76 13.14 -5.34
N LEU A 157 18.70 12.52 -4.87
CA LEU A 157 17.39 12.54 -5.51
C LEU A 157 16.46 13.51 -4.79
N THR A 158 15.58 14.14 -5.57
CA THR A 158 14.50 14.97 -5.05
C THR A 158 13.17 14.56 -5.72
N GLU A 159 12.08 14.66 -4.99
CA GLU A 159 10.75 14.43 -5.55
C GLU A 159 10.45 15.42 -6.68
N ASN A 160 9.65 14.99 -7.64
CA ASN A 160 9.29 15.71 -8.86
C ASN A 160 10.45 15.99 -9.84
N LYS A 161 11.66 15.48 -9.58
CA LYS A 161 12.77 15.56 -10.52
C LYS A 161 12.47 14.73 -11.76
N ALA A 162 12.67 15.31 -12.94
CA ALA A 162 12.55 14.61 -14.20
C ALA A 162 13.75 13.67 -14.42
N VAL A 163 13.47 12.48 -14.90
CA VAL A 163 14.46 11.43 -15.23
C VAL A 163 14.08 10.78 -16.55
N GLU A 164 15.05 10.16 -17.19
CA GLU A 164 14.88 9.47 -18.46
C GLU A 164 15.26 8.01 -18.29
N ILE A 165 14.33 7.08 -18.57
CA ILE A 165 14.54 5.65 -18.45
C ILE A 165 14.74 5.05 -19.85
N ILE A 166 15.78 4.27 -19.99
CA ILE A 166 16.20 3.63 -21.24
C ILE A 166 16.15 2.12 -21.02
N PHE A 167 15.25 1.45 -21.73
CA PHE A 167 15.12 0.01 -21.68
C PHE A 167 16.17 -0.63 -22.62
N GLU A 168 17.09 -1.38 -22.05
CA GLU A 168 18.08 -2.16 -22.81
C GLU A 168 17.55 -3.59 -23.02
N ASN A 169 17.91 -4.20 -24.14
CA ASN A 169 17.54 -5.59 -24.48
C ASN A 169 16.05 -5.86 -24.73
N TYR A 170 15.26 -4.83 -24.97
CA TYR A 170 13.86 -4.98 -25.36
C TYR A 170 13.65 -4.45 -26.77
N PRO A 171 13.68 -5.29 -27.83
CA PRO A 171 13.68 -4.86 -29.23
C PRO A 171 12.52 -3.95 -29.62
N ARG A 172 11.38 -4.05 -28.91
CA ARG A 172 10.18 -3.20 -29.15
C ARG A 172 10.25 -1.83 -28.47
N LEU A 173 11.20 -1.65 -27.57
CA LEU A 173 11.44 -0.40 -26.83
C LEU A 173 12.82 0.18 -27.12
N GLU A 174 13.60 -0.48 -27.99
CA GLU A 174 14.94 -0.04 -28.37
C GLU A 174 14.88 1.39 -28.95
N GLY A 175 15.67 2.29 -28.37
CA GLY A 175 15.67 3.71 -28.75
C GLY A 175 14.51 4.54 -28.17
N LEU A 176 13.66 3.97 -27.34
CA LEU A 176 12.60 4.69 -26.66
C LEU A 176 13.08 5.20 -25.31
N ASN A 177 13.09 6.51 -25.16
CA ASN A 177 13.40 7.18 -23.91
C ASN A 177 12.10 7.51 -23.17
N ILE A 178 11.90 6.90 -21.99
CA ILE A 178 10.72 7.12 -21.16
C ILE A 178 11.00 8.26 -20.19
N ILE A 179 10.34 9.39 -20.39
CA ILE A 179 10.42 10.52 -19.47
C ILE A 179 9.50 10.25 -18.28
N ALA A 180 10.03 10.39 -17.08
CA ALA A 180 9.32 10.16 -15.84
C ALA A 180 9.70 11.19 -14.77
N ASN A 181 8.85 11.34 -13.76
CA ASN A 181 9.11 12.17 -12.60
C ASN A 181 9.20 11.31 -11.34
N ILE A 182 10.17 11.59 -10.48
CA ILE A 182 10.35 10.90 -9.18
C ILE A 182 9.18 11.25 -8.26
N CYS A 183 8.51 10.22 -7.70
CA CYS A 183 7.36 10.39 -6.80
C CYS A 183 7.67 10.11 -5.34
N ASN A 184 8.55 9.16 -5.06
CA ASN A 184 8.95 8.80 -3.71
C ASN A 184 10.39 8.29 -3.74
N ILE A 185 11.08 8.42 -2.61
CA ILE A 185 12.48 8.02 -2.47
C ILE A 185 12.63 7.26 -1.15
N LYS A 186 13.31 6.12 -1.21
CA LYS A 186 13.69 5.33 -0.03
C LYS A 186 15.19 5.09 -0.07
N ASN A 187 15.92 5.65 0.86
CA ASN A 187 17.34 5.34 1.02
C ASN A 187 17.49 3.94 1.59
N GLN A 188 18.35 3.14 0.98
CA GLN A 188 18.73 1.82 1.43
C GLN A 188 20.16 1.84 1.97
N ILE A 189 20.57 0.78 2.68
CA ILE A 189 21.94 0.67 3.24
C ILE A 189 22.99 0.62 2.11
N GLN A 190 22.62 0.04 0.97
CA GLN A 190 23.48 -0.09 -0.21
C GLN A 190 22.70 0.35 -1.45
N GLY A 191 22.57 1.68 -1.61
CA GLY A 191 21.91 2.22 -2.80
C GLY A 191 20.66 3.05 -2.53
N VAL A 192 19.86 3.25 -3.56
CA VAL A 192 18.63 4.03 -3.49
C VAL A 192 17.50 3.34 -4.25
N SER A 193 16.32 3.36 -3.67
CA SER A 193 15.08 2.80 -4.22
C SER A 193 14.07 3.92 -4.37
N PHE A 194 13.43 4.06 -5.53
CA PHE A 194 12.47 5.14 -5.74
C PHE A 194 11.42 4.79 -6.80
N GLY A 195 10.23 5.34 -6.60
CA GLY A 195 9.15 5.24 -7.57
C GLY A 195 9.15 6.43 -8.54
N VAL A 196 8.78 6.17 -9.78
CA VAL A 196 8.59 7.19 -10.79
C VAL A 196 7.22 7.10 -11.44
N LYS A 197 6.71 8.25 -11.89
CA LYS A 197 5.49 8.37 -12.69
C LYS A 197 5.87 8.74 -14.12
N PHE A 198 5.41 7.96 -15.08
CA PHE A 198 5.64 8.23 -16.51
C PHE A 198 4.87 9.47 -17.00
N SER A 199 5.43 10.13 -18.00
CA SER A 199 4.69 11.13 -18.78
C SER A 199 3.57 10.46 -19.59
N ASP A 200 2.55 11.23 -19.97
CA ASP A 200 1.41 10.68 -20.72
C ASP A 200 1.81 10.11 -22.10
N LEU A 201 2.87 10.62 -22.70
CA LEU A 201 3.40 10.16 -23.99
C LEU A 201 4.01 8.74 -23.94
N SER A 202 4.31 8.22 -22.75
CA SER A 202 4.96 6.93 -22.54
C SER A 202 3.99 5.76 -22.37
N LYS A 203 2.68 6.02 -22.31
CA LYS A 203 1.67 5.00 -21.97
C LYS A 203 1.54 3.88 -23.00
N ASP A 204 1.51 4.21 -24.29
CA ASP A 204 1.33 3.21 -25.35
C ASP A 204 2.49 2.20 -25.45
N PRO A 205 3.76 2.63 -25.48
CA PRO A 205 4.91 1.73 -25.48
C PRO A 205 4.96 0.84 -24.24
N ILE A 206 4.71 1.42 -23.05
CA ILE A 206 4.70 0.68 -21.79
C ILE A 206 3.55 -0.33 -21.74
N SER A 207 2.38 0.01 -22.25
CA SER A 207 1.25 -0.93 -22.34
C SER A 207 1.59 -2.15 -23.22
N LYS A 208 2.32 -1.94 -24.32
CA LYS A 208 2.80 -3.02 -25.18
C LYS A 208 3.85 -3.89 -24.49
N LEU A 209 4.76 -3.29 -23.72
CA LEU A 209 5.73 -4.02 -22.92
C LEU A 209 5.06 -4.88 -21.86
N LEU A 210 4.12 -4.31 -21.09
CA LEU A 210 3.36 -5.03 -20.07
C LEU A 210 2.60 -6.22 -20.66
N HIS A 211 1.94 -6.01 -21.81
CA HIS A 211 1.26 -7.10 -22.50
C HIS A 211 2.22 -8.23 -22.90
N HIS A 212 3.44 -7.87 -23.32
CA HIS A 212 4.45 -8.87 -23.69
C HIS A 212 4.95 -9.65 -22.46
N ILE A 213 5.21 -8.97 -21.35
CA ILE A 213 5.65 -9.61 -20.09
C ILE A 213 4.58 -10.60 -19.59
N ILE A 214 3.30 -10.21 -19.62
CA ILE A 214 2.19 -11.05 -19.14
C ILE A 214 1.98 -12.29 -20.05
N MET A 215 2.28 -12.19 -21.33
CA MET A 215 2.02 -13.28 -22.29
C MET A 215 3.20 -14.25 -22.45
N VAL A 216 4.36 -13.96 -21.90
CA VAL A 216 5.57 -14.79 -22.00
C VAL A 216 5.78 -15.66 -20.75
N ASP A 217 5.12 -15.37 -19.65
CA ASP A 217 5.01 -16.23 -18.46
C ASP A 217 3.79 -17.18 -18.61
#